data_107386ccbefffd6327879889b81f15e9
#
_entry.id   107386ccbefffd6327879889b81f15e9
#
_cell.length_a   1.000
_cell.length_b   1.000
_cell.length_c   1.000
_cell.angle_alpha   90.00
_cell.angle_beta   90.00
_cell.angle_gamma   90.00
#
_symmetry.space_group_name_H-M   'P 1'
#
loop_
_entity.id
_entity.type
_entity.pdbx_description
1 polymer ?
#
loop_
_entity_poly.entity_id
_entity_poly.type
_entity_poly.pdbx_seq_one_letter_code
_entity_poly.pdbx_strand_id
1 'polypeptide(L)'
;MLKRILSGIVYVAVILGFFLLKIFAPEPWGNLGFDLLIYFCSLVGTWEMLRAMKDSLRRTEKWIVGIFSVICIPACAACELLLGYGIHVTAIAFFLLAICLLSLLVFKNNESTLENIGSAFVCAVYPTLLLCLLVLTNHFGEEPLFVQGKLNNTSAVLSDSLLAMLFIFVVSPLSDTMAFFTGLSLKKKFPKKLAPTISPNKTIVGFIGGIFGGAIAGVAIYFVYNAIRGNFSNMYIQLPVYILIGLVASVASAFGDLVESAIKRQRGLKDMGNIMPGHGGILDRFDGTLFATAIVYVAFALVNVLAI
;
A
#
# COMPACT_ATOMS: atom_id res chain seq x y z
N MET A 1 2.75 -16.91 22.28
CA MET A 1 1.50 -16.93 21.52
C MET A 1 0.58 -15.77 21.88
N LEU A 2 0.21 -15.55 23.13
CA LEU A 2 -0.74 -14.50 23.55
C LEU A 2 -0.38 -13.09 23.02
N LYS A 3 0.88 -12.66 23.13
CA LYS A 3 1.35 -11.34 22.62
C LYS A 3 1.10 -11.16 21.12
N ARG A 4 1.25 -12.23 20.31
CA ARG A 4 0.96 -12.17 18.88
C ARG A 4 -0.53 -12.02 18.60
N ILE A 5 -1.37 -12.82 19.27
CA ILE A 5 -2.83 -12.73 19.10
C ILE A 5 -3.30 -11.34 19.47
N LEU A 6 -2.85 -10.80 20.62
CA LEU A 6 -3.25 -9.48 21.09
C LEU A 6 -2.85 -8.36 20.12
N SER A 7 -1.59 -8.34 19.64
CA SER A 7 -1.16 -7.31 18.69
C SER A 7 -1.86 -7.43 17.34
N GLY A 8 -2.20 -8.65 16.88
CA GLY A 8 -3.02 -8.85 15.67
C GLY A 8 -4.45 -8.31 15.84
N ILE A 9 -5.09 -8.57 16.99
CA ILE A 9 -6.42 -8.03 17.29
C ILE A 9 -6.39 -6.50 17.33
N VAL A 10 -5.40 -5.90 17.98
CA VAL A 10 -5.24 -4.44 18.02
C VAL A 10 -5.07 -3.86 16.61
N TYR A 11 -4.23 -4.46 15.78
CA TYR A 11 -4.04 -4.03 14.39
C TYR A 11 -5.36 -4.06 13.59
N VAL A 12 -6.08 -5.17 13.64
CA VAL A 12 -7.38 -5.30 12.95
C VAL A 12 -8.40 -4.31 13.52
N ALA A 13 -8.46 -4.15 14.85
CA ALA A 13 -9.37 -3.20 15.49
C ALA A 13 -9.09 -1.74 15.08
N VAL A 14 -7.81 -1.36 14.97
CA VAL A 14 -7.42 -0.02 14.50
C VAL A 14 -7.89 0.19 13.05
N ILE A 15 -7.59 -0.73 12.14
CA ILE A 15 -8.02 -0.61 10.74
C ILE A 15 -9.55 -0.53 10.64
N LEU A 16 -10.27 -1.42 11.31
CA LEU A 16 -11.73 -1.40 11.34
C LEU A 16 -12.28 -0.10 11.94
N GLY A 17 -11.65 0.44 13.00
CA GLY A 17 -12.03 1.72 13.59
C GLY A 17 -11.95 2.87 12.59
N PHE A 18 -10.89 2.93 11.78
CA PHE A 18 -10.74 3.94 10.73
C PHE A 18 -11.72 3.72 9.56
N PHE A 19 -12.05 2.47 9.21
CA PHE A 19 -13.13 2.19 8.25
C PHE A 19 -14.49 2.66 8.77
N LEU A 20 -14.82 2.39 10.03
CA LEU A 20 -16.05 2.89 10.64
C LEU A 20 -16.07 4.42 10.68
N LEU A 21 -14.94 5.05 11.01
CA LEU A 21 -14.82 6.51 10.96
C LEU A 21 -15.10 7.04 9.54
N LYS A 22 -14.51 6.42 8.51
CA LYS A 22 -14.75 6.80 7.11
C LYS A 22 -16.22 6.64 6.68
N ILE A 23 -16.91 5.61 7.17
CA ILE A 23 -18.31 5.34 6.81
C ILE A 23 -19.29 6.27 7.54
N PHE A 24 -19.05 6.55 8.81
CA PHE A 24 -20.03 7.22 9.70
C PHE A 24 -19.70 8.67 10.02
N ALA A 25 -18.44 9.11 9.91
CA ALA A 25 -18.10 10.51 10.14
C ALA A 25 -18.50 11.38 8.95
N PRO A 26 -18.96 12.63 9.19
CA PRO A 26 -19.21 13.56 8.11
C PRO A 26 -17.91 13.91 7.38
N GLU A 27 -18.01 14.13 6.07
CA GLU A 27 -16.88 14.63 5.28
C GLU A 27 -16.46 16.04 5.75
N PRO A 28 -15.15 16.36 5.77
CA PRO A 28 -14.00 15.52 5.32
C PRO A 28 -13.36 14.68 6.45
N TRP A 29 -13.95 14.62 7.64
CA TRP A 29 -13.30 14.06 8.85
C TRP A 29 -12.97 12.57 8.75
N GLY A 30 -13.83 11.80 8.06
CA GLY A 30 -13.58 10.37 7.86
C GLY A 30 -12.28 10.12 7.08
N ASN A 31 -12.08 10.86 6.00
CA ASN A 31 -10.90 10.75 5.15
C ASN A 31 -9.65 11.30 5.82
N LEU A 32 -9.75 12.44 6.50
CA LEU A 32 -8.64 13.01 7.28
C LEU A 32 -8.18 12.05 8.39
N GLY A 33 -9.10 11.30 8.99
CA GLY A 33 -8.74 10.26 9.95
C GLY A 33 -7.85 9.20 9.32
N PHE A 34 -8.23 8.67 8.14
CA PHE A 34 -7.42 7.71 7.40
C PHE A 34 -6.07 8.28 6.96
N ASP A 35 -6.04 9.53 6.47
CA ASP A 35 -4.79 10.20 6.09
C ASP A 35 -3.82 10.32 7.26
N LEU A 36 -4.33 10.61 8.46
CA LEU A 36 -3.52 10.65 9.67
C LEU A 36 -2.91 9.27 10.01
N LEU A 37 -3.68 8.20 9.86
CA LEU A 37 -3.19 6.84 10.02
C LEU A 37 -2.10 6.52 9.00
N ILE A 38 -2.34 6.85 7.72
CA ILE A 38 -1.39 6.62 6.63
C ILE A 38 -0.10 7.41 6.88
N TYR A 39 -0.23 8.67 7.32
CA TYR A 39 0.91 9.51 7.67
C TYR A 39 1.75 8.91 8.80
N PHE A 40 1.10 8.46 9.87
CA PHE A 40 1.79 7.76 10.95
C PHE A 40 2.52 6.50 10.45
N CYS A 41 1.86 5.67 9.64
CA CYS A 41 2.48 4.48 9.04
C CYS A 41 3.68 4.84 8.15
N SER A 42 3.63 5.95 7.41
CA SER A 42 4.74 6.43 6.59
C SER A 42 5.94 6.86 7.42
N LEU A 43 5.72 7.65 8.46
CA LEU A 43 6.81 8.11 9.32
C LEU A 43 7.52 6.92 9.99
N VAL A 44 6.73 5.99 10.54
CA VAL A 44 7.29 4.81 11.17
C VAL A 44 7.95 3.89 10.14
N GLY A 45 7.32 3.65 9.00
CA GLY A 45 7.88 2.82 7.94
C GLY A 45 9.18 3.40 7.37
N THR A 46 9.25 4.72 7.18
CA THR A 46 10.49 5.39 6.78
C THR A 46 11.58 5.24 7.84
N TRP A 47 11.24 5.38 9.11
CA TRP A 47 12.19 5.17 10.20
C TRP A 47 12.71 3.72 10.24
N GLU A 48 11.84 2.73 10.05
CA GLU A 48 12.21 1.31 9.95
C GLU A 48 13.15 1.06 8.77
N MET A 49 12.86 1.62 7.58
CA MET A 49 13.71 1.53 6.40
C MET A 49 15.07 2.19 6.60
N LEU A 50 15.10 3.42 7.14
CA LEU A 50 16.35 4.13 7.43
C LEU A 50 17.21 3.37 8.44
N ARG A 51 16.60 2.69 9.41
CA ARG A 51 17.28 1.82 10.37
C ARG A 51 17.81 0.56 9.70
N ALA A 52 17.04 -0.08 8.83
CA ALA A 52 17.45 -1.27 8.09
C ALA A 52 18.61 -0.98 7.12
N MET A 53 18.62 0.23 6.53
CA MET A 53 19.63 0.70 5.58
C MET A 53 20.74 1.55 6.22
N LYS A 54 20.87 1.53 7.55
CA LYS A 54 21.77 2.45 8.31
C LYS A 54 23.22 2.46 7.82
N ASP A 55 23.73 1.30 7.39
CA ASP A 55 25.13 1.11 6.96
C ASP A 55 25.36 1.53 5.49
N SER A 56 24.28 1.64 4.71
CA SER A 56 24.30 2.10 3.30
C SER A 56 23.90 3.55 3.13
N LEU A 57 23.63 4.28 4.22
CA LEU A 57 23.15 5.66 4.16
C LEU A 57 24.00 6.56 5.06
N ARG A 58 24.42 7.68 4.53
CA ARG A 58 25.09 8.73 5.30
C ARG A 58 24.07 9.65 5.97
N ARG A 59 24.56 10.53 6.82
CA ARG A 59 23.71 11.46 7.57
C ARG A 59 22.91 12.38 6.66
N THR A 60 23.50 12.83 5.55
CA THR A 60 22.84 13.74 4.60
C THR A 60 21.65 13.08 3.90
N GLU A 61 21.84 11.86 3.36
CA GLU A 61 20.75 11.11 2.70
C GLU A 61 19.62 10.79 3.69
N LYS A 62 19.96 10.42 4.94
CA LYS A 62 18.96 10.16 6.00
C LYS A 62 18.11 11.40 6.28
N TRP A 63 18.71 12.59 6.33
CA TRP A 63 17.97 13.84 6.53
C TRP A 63 17.06 14.16 5.33
N ILE A 64 17.55 14.01 4.10
CA ILE A 64 16.75 14.27 2.90
C ILE A 64 15.54 13.35 2.86
N VAL A 65 15.71 12.05 3.06
CA VAL A 65 14.62 11.07 3.11
C VAL A 65 13.64 11.35 4.25
N GLY A 66 14.16 11.69 5.44
CA GLY A 66 13.32 12.04 6.59
C GLY A 66 12.46 13.29 6.34
N ILE A 67 13.06 14.37 5.81
CA ILE A 67 12.32 15.60 5.45
C ILE A 67 11.27 15.30 4.38
N PHE A 68 11.63 14.53 3.35
CA PHE A 68 10.70 14.10 2.32
C PHE A 68 9.49 13.36 2.91
N SER A 69 9.72 12.38 3.79
CA SER A 69 8.64 11.62 4.45
C SER A 69 7.72 12.48 5.32
N VAL A 70 8.28 13.49 6.01
CA VAL A 70 7.50 14.41 6.85
C VAL A 70 6.61 15.33 6.01
N ILE A 71 7.08 15.78 4.84
CA ILE A 71 6.38 16.79 4.04
C ILE A 71 5.46 16.18 2.99
N CYS A 72 5.86 15.08 2.35
CA CYS A 72 5.23 14.57 1.13
C CYS A 72 3.76 14.16 1.36
N ILE A 73 3.47 13.38 2.41
CA ILE A 73 2.10 12.90 2.67
C ILE A 73 1.16 14.02 3.08
N PRO A 74 1.49 14.91 4.03
CA PRO A 74 0.62 16.04 4.35
C PRO A 74 0.38 16.98 3.17
N ALA A 75 1.42 17.24 2.35
CA ALA A 75 1.28 18.06 1.15
C ALA A 75 0.37 17.39 0.10
N CYS A 76 0.53 16.07 -0.12
CA CYS A 76 -0.32 15.29 -1.00
C CYS A 76 -1.78 15.32 -0.53
N ALA A 77 -2.04 15.00 0.75
CA ALA A 77 -3.38 14.96 1.33
C ALA A 77 -4.06 16.33 1.30
N ALA A 78 -3.35 17.39 1.73
CA ALA A 78 -3.90 18.75 1.71
C ALA A 78 -4.21 19.21 0.29
N CYS A 79 -3.33 18.96 -0.66
CA CYS A 79 -3.55 19.38 -2.05
C CYS A 79 -4.66 18.57 -2.72
N GLU A 80 -4.77 17.26 -2.43
CA GLU A 80 -5.88 16.44 -2.96
C GLU A 80 -7.21 16.91 -2.38
N LEU A 81 -7.31 17.07 -1.06
CA LEU A 81 -8.52 17.51 -0.38
C LEU A 81 -8.98 18.92 -0.83
N LEU A 82 -8.05 19.86 -0.98
CA LEU A 82 -8.39 21.27 -1.27
C LEU A 82 -8.60 21.53 -2.77
N LEU A 83 -7.77 20.94 -3.63
CA LEU A 83 -7.65 21.29 -5.04
C LEU A 83 -7.83 20.09 -5.99
N GLY A 84 -7.73 18.85 -5.53
CA GLY A 84 -7.76 17.64 -6.36
C GLY A 84 -6.50 17.44 -7.23
N TYR A 85 -5.37 17.97 -6.80
CA TYR A 85 -4.07 17.90 -7.49
C TYR A 85 -2.99 17.14 -6.69
N GLY A 86 -3.35 16.27 -5.78
CA GLY A 86 -2.41 15.53 -4.93
C GLY A 86 -1.40 14.71 -5.72
N ILE A 87 -1.81 14.09 -6.85
CA ILE A 87 -0.90 13.33 -7.71
C ILE A 87 0.19 14.23 -8.30
N HIS A 88 -0.13 15.45 -8.68
CA HIS A 88 0.84 16.41 -9.24
C HIS A 88 1.86 16.85 -8.17
N VAL A 89 1.38 17.11 -6.95
CA VAL A 89 2.26 17.44 -5.80
C VAL A 89 3.17 16.26 -5.47
N THR A 90 2.64 15.04 -5.47
CA THR A 90 3.44 13.82 -5.24
C THR A 90 4.52 13.65 -6.31
N ALA A 91 4.18 13.88 -7.59
CA ALA A 91 5.14 13.83 -8.68
C ALA A 91 6.22 14.91 -8.56
N ILE A 92 5.83 16.16 -8.26
CA ILE A 92 6.79 17.27 -8.03
C ILE A 92 7.72 16.95 -6.85
N ALA A 93 7.18 16.47 -5.73
CA ALA A 93 7.96 16.09 -4.57
C ALA A 93 8.98 14.97 -4.90
N PHE A 94 8.56 13.96 -5.69
CA PHE A 94 9.46 12.90 -6.16
C PHE A 94 10.58 13.44 -7.05
N PHE A 95 10.30 14.33 -8.02
CA PHE A 95 11.33 14.93 -8.86
C PHE A 95 12.29 15.81 -8.07
N LEU A 96 11.78 16.57 -7.10
CA LEU A 96 12.64 17.36 -6.19
C LEU A 96 13.54 16.45 -5.35
N LEU A 97 13.00 15.37 -4.81
CA LEU A 97 13.79 14.35 -4.10
C LEU A 97 14.90 13.79 -5.02
N ALA A 98 14.55 13.43 -6.26
CA ALA A 98 15.50 12.91 -7.23
C ALA A 98 16.64 13.91 -7.51
N ILE A 99 16.30 15.18 -7.76
CA ILE A 99 17.29 16.24 -7.99
C ILE A 99 18.17 16.42 -6.75
N CYS A 100 17.58 16.49 -5.56
CA CYS A 100 18.33 16.63 -4.30
C CYS A 100 19.30 15.46 -4.06
N LEU A 101 18.86 14.23 -4.25
CA LEU A 101 19.71 13.05 -4.04
C LEU A 101 20.80 12.96 -5.10
N LEU A 102 20.48 13.18 -6.39
CA LEU A 102 21.47 13.12 -7.47
C LEU A 102 22.49 14.27 -7.38
N SER A 103 22.11 15.45 -6.89
CA SER A 103 23.04 16.56 -6.69
C SER A 103 24.16 16.22 -5.70
N LEU A 104 23.93 15.30 -4.75
CA LEU A 104 24.98 14.84 -3.83
C LEU A 104 26.14 14.16 -4.54
N LEU A 105 25.93 13.52 -5.70
CA LEU A 105 27.01 12.92 -6.51
C LEU A 105 27.97 14.00 -7.02
N VAL A 106 27.48 15.21 -7.25
CA VAL A 106 28.31 16.32 -7.74
C VAL A 106 28.96 17.07 -6.58
N PHE A 107 28.16 17.49 -5.60
CA PHE A 107 28.63 18.35 -4.51
C PHE A 107 29.36 17.60 -3.40
N LYS A 108 29.08 16.31 -3.24
CA LYS A 108 29.69 15.43 -2.23
C LYS A 108 30.27 14.15 -2.82
N ASN A 109 30.90 14.26 -3.99
CA ASN A 109 31.44 13.13 -4.74
C ASN A 109 32.38 12.22 -3.92
N ASN A 110 33.15 12.77 -3.00
CA ASN A 110 34.05 12.00 -2.13
C ASN A 110 33.31 11.28 -0.97
N GLU A 111 32.06 11.64 -0.73
CA GLU A 111 31.29 11.13 0.41
C GLU A 111 30.12 10.25 -0.02
N SER A 112 29.34 10.64 -1.02
CA SER A 112 28.13 9.96 -1.47
C SER A 112 28.41 9.12 -2.71
N THR A 113 28.07 7.85 -2.63
CA THR A 113 28.19 6.89 -3.75
C THR A 113 26.82 6.65 -4.40
N LEU A 114 26.84 6.10 -5.62
CA LEU A 114 25.61 5.68 -6.31
C LEU A 114 24.80 4.65 -5.47
N GLU A 115 25.49 3.79 -4.72
CA GLU A 115 24.85 2.82 -3.83
C GLU A 115 24.11 3.52 -2.66
N ASN A 116 24.72 4.54 -2.06
CA ASN A 116 24.07 5.33 -1.01
C ASN A 116 22.80 6.01 -1.52
N ILE A 117 22.88 6.63 -2.71
CA ILE A 117 21.74 7.31 -3.33
C ILE A 117 20.65 6.32 -3.72
N GLY A 118 21.01 5.16 -4.31
CA GLY A 118 20.04 4.10 -4.60
C GLY A 118 19.34 3.59 -3.34
N SER A 119 20.08 3.42 -2.25
CA SER A 119 19.51 3.05 -0.95
C SER A 119 18.57 4.13 -0.40
N ALA A 120 18.91 5.42 -0.58
CA ALA A 120 18.05 6.54 -0.18
C ALA A 120 16.75 6.60 -0.99
N PHE A 121 16.81 6.36 -2.31
CA PHE A 121 15.63 6.24 -3.15
C PHE A 121 14.71 5.12 -2.66
N VAL A 122 15.24 3.93 -2.38
CA VAL A 122 14.44 2.81 -1.87
C VAL A 122 13.77 3.19 -0.54
N CYS A 123 14.49 3.87 0.38
CA CYS A 123 13.94 4.32 1.66
C CYS A 123 12.83 5.36 1.53
N ALA A 124 12.85 6.19 0.49
CA ALA A 124 11.83 7.20 0.25
C ALA A 124 10.62 6.63 -0.52
N VAL A 125 10.89 5.86 -1.58
CA VAL A 125 9.86 5.34 -2.50
C VAL A 125 9.04 4.27 -1.81
N TYR A 126 9.69 3.27 -1.19
CA TYR A 126 9.01 2.10 -0.67
C TYR A 126 7.96 2.43 0.41
N PRO A 127 8.27 3.16 1.51
CA PRO A 127 7.22 3.55 2.45
C PRO A 127 6.42 4.77 2.00
N THR A 128 7.07 5.90 1.73
CA THR A 128 6.36 7.19 1.62
C THR A 128 5.61 7.32 0.30
N LEU A 129 6.27 7.05 -0.84
CA LEU A 129 5.64 7.28 -2.14
C LEU A 129 4.49 6.30 -2.40
N LEU A 130 4.65 5.02 -2.03
CA LEU A 130 3.57 4.05 -2.16
C LEU A 130 2.39 4.38 -1.22
N LEU A 131 2.66 4.93 -0.02
CA LEU A 131 1.60 5.39 0.87
C LEU A 131 0.93 6.69 0.40
N CYS A 132 1.59 7.55 -0.40
CA CYS A 132 0.91 8.65 -1.10
C CYS A 132 -0.18 8.14 -2.05
N LEU A 133 0.05 7.01 -2.75
CA LEU A 133 -1.00 6.39 -3.57
C LEU A 133 -2.20 5.94 -2.72
N LEU A 134 -1.96 5.50 -1.49
CA LEU A 134 -3.04 5.14 -0.57
C LEU A 134 -3.85 6.37 -0.14
N VAL A 135 -3.20 7.53 0.10
CA VAL A 135 -3.88 8.81 0.35
C VAL A 135 -4.73 9.20 -0.85
N LEU A 136 -4.16 9.17 -2.07
CA LEU A 136 -4.92 9.50 -3.29
C LEU A 136 -6.11 8.55 -3.49
N THR A 137 -5.95 7.27 -3.14
CA THR A 137 -7.04 6.29 -3.19
C THR A 137 -8.11 6.58 -2.15
N ASN A 138 -7.72 7.10 -0.97
CA ASN A 138 -8.64 7.47 0.10
C ASN A 138 -9.57 8.64 -0.29
N HIS A 139 -9.12 9.54 -1.17
CA HIS A 139 -9.92 10.67 -1.69
C HIS A 139 -10.52 10.42 -3.07
N PHE A 140 -10.44 9.20 -3.58
CA PHE A 140 -10.87 8.88 -4.93
C PHE A 140 -12.38 9.12 -5.12
N GLY A 141 -12.77 9.89 -6.16
CA GLY A 141 -14.16 10.20 -6.46
C GLY A 141 -14.80 11.30 -5.60
N GLU A 142 -14.04 11.95 -4.72
CA GLU A 142 -14.53 13.04 -3.89
C GLU A 142 -14.34 14.42 -4.55
N GLU A 143 -15.24 15.36 -4.25
CA GLU A 143 -15.10 16.72 -4.74
C GLU A 143 -14.12 17.52 -3.88
N PRO A 144 -13.12 18.18 -4.50
CA PRO A 144 -12.21 19.04 -3.76
C PRO A 144 -12.93 20.25 -3.16
N LEU A 145 -12.53 20.70 -1.97
CA LEU A 145 -13.19 21.76 -1.22
C LEU A 145 -13.23 23.12 -1.96
N PHE A 146 -12.20 23.44 -2.75
CA PHE A 146 -12.07 24.75 -3.42
C PHE A 146 -12.31 24.71 -4.94
N VAL A 147 -12.50 23.56 -5.52
CA VAL A 147 -12.74 23.41 -6.97
C VAL A 147 -14.14 22.86 -7.20
N GLN A 148 -15.11 23.74 -7.43
CA GLN A 148 -16.45 23.32 -7.82
C GLN A 148 -16.49 22.92 -9.30
N GLY A 149 -17.20 21.83 -9.60
CA GLY A 149 -17.49 21.42 -10.98
C GLY A 149 -16.52 20.41 -11.59
N LYS A 150 -15.71 19.71 -10.82
CA LYS A 150 -15.09 18.48 -11.30
C LYS A 150 -16.20 17.46 -11.47
N LEU A 151 -16.57 17.18 -12.71
CA LEU A 151 -17.58 16.15 -13.05
C LEU A 151 -17.10 14.81 -12.47
N ASN A 152 -17.66 14.46 -11.33
CA ASN A 152 -17.58 13.09 -10.87
C ASN A 152 -18.49 12.30 -11.80
N ASN A 153 -17.89 11.44 -12.63
CA ASN A 153 -18.64 10.42 -13.35
C ASN A 153 -19.16 9.42 -12.32
N THR A 154 -20.23 9.79 -11.62
CA THR A 154 -20.94 8.96 -10.63
C THR A 154 -21.48 7.65 -11.24
N SER A 155 -21.43 7.53 -12.56
CA SER A 155 -21.80 6.34 -13.32
C SER A 155 -20.63 5.36 -13.55
N ALA A 156 -19.39 5.71 -13.21
CA ALA A 156 -18.28 4.81 -13.39
C ALA A 156 -18.34 3.64 -12.39
N VAL A 157 -18.00 2.45 -12.86
CA VAL A 157 -18.01 1.19 -12.08
C VAL A 157 -17.09 1.26 -10.87
N LEU A 158 -16.08 2.13 -10.91
CA LEU A 158 -15.03 2.29 -9.89
C LEU A 158 -14.86 3.77 -9.51
N SER A 159 -15.86 4.41 -8.93
CA SER A 159 -15.82 5.84 -8.58
C SER A 159 -15.78 6.13 -7.07
N ASP A 160 -15.66 5.13 -6.22
CA ASP A 160 -15.86 5.25 -4.77
C ASP A 160 -14.59 4.90 -4.00
N SER A 161 -14.10 5.84 -3.19
CA SER A 161 -12.93 5.67 -2.34
C SER A 161 -13.10 4.51 -1.34
N LEU A 162 -14.30 4.30 -0.79
CA LEU A 162 -14.58 3.17 0.10
C LEU A 162 -14.37 1.83 -0.61
N LEU A 163 -14.83 1.70 -1.86
CA LEU A 163 -14.62 0.50 -2.67
C LEU A 163 -13.13 0.24 -2.90
N ALA A 164 -12.37 1.28 -3.27
CA ALA A 164 -10.94 1.17 -3.48
C ALA A 164 -10.19 0.73 -2.20
N MET A 165 -10.54 1.33 -1.05
CA MET A 165 -9.97 0.97 0.23
C MET A 165 -10.32 -0.48 0.64
N LEU A 166 -11.54 -0.95 0.35
CA LEU A 166 -11.91 -2.36 0.57
C LEU A 166 -11.04 -3.30 -0.25
N PHE A 167 -10.75 -3.00 -1.54
CA PHE A 167 -9.83 -3.80 -2.34
C PHE A 167 -8.46 -3.90 -1.70
N ILE A 168 -7.88 -2.78 -1.28
CA ILE A 168 -6.54 -2.72 -0.71
C ILE A 168 -6.44 -3.55 0.58
N PHE A 169 -7.37 -3.35 1.51
CA PHE A 169 -7.29 -3.95 2.83
C PHE A 169 -7.90 -5.36 2.95
N VAL A 170 -8.67 -5.82 1.97
CA VAL A 170 -9.26 -7.17 1.98
C VAL A 170 -8.47 -8.14 1.09
N VAL A 171 -8.00 -7.68 -0.09
CA VAL A 171 -7.32 -8.57 -1.05
C VAL A 171 -6.02 -9.11 -0.47
N SER A 172 -5.15 -8.27 0.09
CA SER A 172 -3.84 -8.68 0.59
C SER A 172 -3.96 -9.75 1.70
N PRO A 173 -4.69 -9.55 2.81
CA PRO A 173 -4.81 -10.56 3.85
C PRO A 173 -5.50 -11.84 3.40
N LEU A 174 -6.51 -11.74 2.53
CA LEU A 174 -7.22 -12.93 2.05
C LEU A 174 -6.35 -13.75 1.10
N SER A 175 -5.59 -13.09 0.22
CA SER A 175 -4.58 -13.72 -0.63
C SER A 175 -3.53 -14.47 0.19
N ASP A 176 -2.96 -13.84 1.21
CA ASP A 176 -1.96 -14.46 2.09
C ASP A 176 -2.53 -15.65 2.86
N THR A 177 -3.75 -15.52 3.36
CA THR A 177 -4.44 -16.60 4.06
C THR A 177 -4.66 -17.81 3.14
N MET A 178 -5.15 -17.59 1.93
CA MET A 178 -5.36 -18.66 0.94
C MET A 178 -4.03 -19.24 0.46
N ALA A 179 -2.99 -18.41 0.29
CA ALA A 179 -1.64 -18.88 -0.05
C ALA A 179 -1.07 -19.79 1.05
N PHE A 180 -1.29 -19.43 2.33
CA PHE A 180 -0.87 -20.24 3.47
C PHE A 180 -1.59 -21.59 3.50
N PHE A 181 -2.92 -21.61 3.42
CA PHE A 181 -3.70 -22.84 3.49
C PHE A 181 -3.41 -23.78 2.32
N THR A 182 -3.36 -23.26 1.08
CA THR A 182 -3.07 -24.08 -0.11
C THR A 182 -1.62 -24.58 -0.09
N GLY A 183 -0.68 -23.70 0.32
CA GLY A 183 0.71 -24.07 0.49
C GLY A 183 0.89 -25.16 1.54
N LEU A 184 0.22 -25.07 2.70
CA LEU A 184 0.30 -26.06 3.76
C LEU A 184 -0.28 -27.42 3.32
N SER A 185 -1.46 -27.40 2.69
CA SER A 185 -2.20 -28.62 2.30
C SER A 185 -1.52 -29.36 1.15
N LEU A 186 -0.99 -28.62 0.16
CA LEU A 186 -0.52 -29.21 -1.09
C LEU A 186 1.01 -29.29 -1.22
N LYS A 187 1.80 -28.78 -0.27
CA LYS A 187 3.28 -28.76 -0.32
C LYS A 187 3.91 -30.15 -0.45
N LYS A 188 3.26 -31.19 0.07
CA LYS A 188 3.76 -32.57 -0.06
C LYS A 188 3.65 -33.07 -1.50
N LYS A 189 2.58 -32.70 -2.22
CA LYS A 189 2.34 -33.09 -3.62
C LYS A 189 3.09 -32.19 -4.61
N PHE A 190 3.23 -30.89 -4.28
CA PHE A 190 3.89 -29.87 -5.11
C PHE A 190 4.94 -29.10 -4.29
N PRO A 191 6.12 -29.70 -4.06
CA PRO A 191 7.12 -29.15 -3.15
C PRO A 191 7.91 -27.95 -3.71
N LYS A 192 7.68 -27.58 -4.98
CA LYS A 192 8.47 -26.52 -5.66
C LYS A 192 8.29 -25.18 -4.96
N LYS A 193 9.43 -24.56 -4.59
CA LYS A 193 9.50 -23.27 -3.91
C LYS A 193 9.36 -22.12 -4.90
N LEU A 194 8.75 -21.00 -4.44
CA LEU A 194 8.58 -19.79 -5.23
C LEU A 194 9.90 -18.98 -5.27
N ALA A 195 10.49 -18.71 -4.12
CA ALA A 195 11.71 -17.91 -3.98
C ALA A 195 12.61 -18.52 -2.87
N PRO A 196 13.40 -19.58 -3.15
CA PRO A 196 14.11 -20.33 -2.13
C PRO A 196 15.08 -19.51 -1.28
N THR A 197 15.78 -18.55 -1.89
CA THR A 197 16.79 -17.70 -1.24
C THR A 197 16.20 -16.55 -0.43
N ILE A 198 15.03 -16.04 -0.82
CA ILE A 198 14.37 -14.86 -0.23
C ILE A 198 13.37 -15.31 0.83
N SER A 199 12.47 -16.21 0.47
CA SER A 199 11.40 -16.72 1.33
C SER A 199 11.27 -18.26 1.18
N PRO A 200 12.04 -19.04 1.95
CA PRO A 200 12.14 -20.50 1.79
C PRO A 200 10.83 -21.25 2.11
N ASN A 201 9.87 -20.60 2.76
CA ASN A 201 8.59 -21.20 3.11
C ASN A 201 7.51 -21.04 2.04
N LYS A 202 7.65 -20.06 1.12
CA LYS A 202 6.69 -19.82 0.04
C LYS A 202 6.81 -20.87 -1.06
N THR A 203 5.67 -21.44 -1.46
CA THR A 203 5.57 -22.45 -2.53
C THR A 203 4.84 -21.88 -3.73
N ILE A 204 5.11 -22.42 -4.94
CA ILE A 204 4.38 -22.02 -6.16
C ILE A 204 2.90 -22.34 -6.03
N VAL A 205 2.54 -23.50 -5.47
CA VAL A 205 1.14 -23.86 -5.28
C VAL A 205 0.44 -22.93 -4.29
N GLY A 206 1.15 -22.49 -3.24
CA GLY A 206 0.65 -21.46 -2.33
C GLY A 206 0.40 -20.13 -3.06
N PHE A 207 1.34 -19.68 -3.89
CA PHE A 207 1.17 -18.46 -4.69
C PHE A 207 -0.07 -18.53 -5.60
N ILE A 208 -0.27 -19.65 -6.31
CA ILE A 208 -1.49 -19.87 -7.13
C ILE A 208 -2.75 -19.81 -6.25
N GLY A 209 -2.72 -20.44 -5.08
CA GLY A 209 -3.82 -20.35 -4.11
C GLY A 209 -4.10 -18.94 -3.64
N GLY A 210 -3.06 -18.11 -3.46
CA GLY A 210 -3.20 -16.69 -3.15
C GLY A 210 -3.89 -15.89 -4.25
N ILE A 211 -3.59 -16.17 -5.52
CA ILE A 211 -4.28 -15.55 -6.67
C ILE A 211 -5.78 -15.89 -6.65
N PHE A 212 -6.14 -17.15 -6.40
CA PHE A 212 -7.54 -17.52 -6.20
C PHE A 212 -8.16 -16.83 -4.97
N GLY A 213 -7.38 -16.61 -3.90
CA GLY A 213 -7.78 -15.81 -2.76
C GLY A 213 -8.15 -14.39 -3.14
N GLY A 214 -7.39 -13.77 -4.04
CA GLY A 214 -7.69 -12.46 -4.62
C GLY A 214 -9.01 -12.43 -5.41
N ALA A 215 -9.28 -13.48 -6.22
CA ALA A 215 -10.56 -13.62 -6.91
C ALA A 215 -11.74 -13.72 -5.92
N ILE A 216 -11.59 -14.53 -4.87
CA ILE A 216 -12.60 -14.68 -3.80
C ILE A 216 -12.81 -13.34 -3.09
N ALA A 217 -11.72 -12.57 -2.83
CA ALA A 217 -11.82 -11.23 -2.27
C ALA A 217 -12.65 -10.31 -3.16
N GLY A 218 -12.41 -10.30 -4.49
CA GLY A 218 -13.20 -9.52 -5.45
C GLY A 218 -14.70 -9.86 -5.39
N VAL A 219 -15.04 -11.15 -5.32
CA VAL A 219 -16.44 -11.59 -5.13
C VAL A 219 -17.01 -11.10 -3.79
N ALA A 220 -16.27 -11.28 -2.70
CA ALA A 220 -16.71 -10.86 -1.37
C ALA A 220 -16.93 -9.33 -1.31
N ILE A 221 -15.99 -8.55 -1.89
CA ILE A 221 -16.08 -7.09 -1.96
C ILE A 221 -17.32 -6.67 -2.76
N TYR A 222 -17.63 -7.34 -3.89
CA TYR A 222 -18.83 -7.05 -4.65
C TYR A 222 -20.09 -7.15 -3.77
N PHE A 223 -20.26 -8.22 -3.03
CA PHE A 223 -21.44 -8.40 -2.18
C PHE A 223 -21.46 -7.43 -0.99
N VAL A 224 -20.31 -7.25 -0.29
CA VAL A 224 -20.22 -6.37 0.88
C VAL A 224 -20.46 -4.91 0.50
N TYR A 225 -19.80 -4.44 -0.56
CA TYR A 225 -19.92 -3.06 -1.02
C TYR A 225 -21.35 -2.74 -1.46
N ASN A 226 -21.97 -3.59 -2.29
CA ASN A 226 -23.34 -3.36 -2.76
C ASN A 226 -24.37 -3.51 -1.63
N ALA A 227 -24.10 -4.34 -0.60
CA ALA A 227 -24.94 -4.39 0.59
C ALA A 227 -24.86 -3.09 1.40
N ILE A 228 -23.69 -2.48 1.53
CA ILE A 228 -23.51 -1.19 2.22
C ILE A 228 -24.21 -0.06 1.45
N ARG A 229 -24.07 -0.04 0.11
CA ARG A 229 -24.64 1.00 -0.75
C ARG A 229 -26.12 0.75 -1.11
N GLY A 230 -26.66 -0.44 -0.84
CA GLY A 230 -28.04 -0.81 -1.17
C GLY A 230 -28.33 -0.94 -2.67
N ASN A 231 -27.30 -1.12 -3.50
CA ASN A 231 -27.40 -1.15 -4.96
C ASN A 231 -26.68 -2.36 -5.57
N PHE A 232 -27.44 -3.33 -6.08
CA PHE A 232 -26.93 -4.52 -6.77
C PHE A 232 -27.08 -4.43 -8.30
N SER A 233 -26.96 -3.23 -8.88
CA SER A 233 -27.05 -3.05 -10.32
C SER A 233 -25.81 -3.60 -11.06
N ASN A 234 -26.02 -3.99 -12.33
CA ASN A 234 -24.96 -4.35 -13.28
C ASN A 234 -23.99 -5.47 -12.83
N MET A 235 -24.51 -6.51 -12.13
CA MET A 235 -23.71 -7.66 -11.69
C MET A 235 -22.84 -8.27 -12.81
N TYR A 236 -23.38 -8.36 -14.03
CA TYR A 236 -22.66 -8.96 -15.17
C TYR A 236 -21.43 -8.18 -15.60
N ILE A 237 -21.36 -6.88 -15.30
CA ILE A 237 -20.20 -6.01 -15.61
C ILE A 237 -19.30 -5.85 -14.37
N GLN A 238 -19.90 -5.53 -13.23
CA GLN A 238 -19.13 -5.21 -12.01
C GLN A 238 -18.41 -6.42 -11.44
N LEU A 239 -19.07 -7.56 -11.35
CA LEU A 239 -18.49 -8.76 -10.72
C LEU A 239 -17.21 -9.25 -11.44
N PRO A 240 -17.17 -9.39 -12.80
CA PRO A 240 -15.94 -9.73 -13.50
C PRO A 240 -14.81 -8.70 -13.29
N VAL A 241 -15.13 -7.40 -13.27
CA VAL A 241 -14.15 -6.33 -13.00
C VAL A 241 -13.57 -6.46 -11.59
N TYR A 242 -14.41 -6.67 -10.59
CA TYR A 242 -13.97 -6.86 -9.21
C TYR A 242 -13.08 -8.10 -9.05
N ILE A 243 -13.44 -9.20 -9.70
CA ILE A 243 -12.62 -10.41 -9.73
C ILE A 243 -11.27 -10.14 -10.38
N LEU A 244 -11.25 -9.44 -11.51
CA LEU A 244 -10.01 -9.10 -12.23
C LEU A 244 -9.08 -8.23 -11.37
N ILE A 245 -9.63 -7.18 -10.74
CA ILE A 245 -8.85 -6.31 -9.82
C ILE A 245 -8.30 -7.14 -8.66
N GLY A 246 -9.11 -8.00 -8.04
CA GLY A 246 -8.69 -8.87 -6.97
C GLY A 246 -7.56 -9.83 -7.38
N LEU A 247 -7.65 -10.43 -8.59
CA LEU A 247 -6.59 -11.27 -9.14
C LEU A 247 -5.28 -10.50 -9.32
N VAL A 248 -5.31 -9.33 -9.98
CA VAL A 248 -4.09 -8.56 -10.27
C VAL A 248 -3.50 -7.97 -8.98
N ALA A 249 -4.33 -7.45 -8.09
CA ALA A 249 -3.89 -6.92 -6.80
C ALA A 249 -3.27 -7.99 -5.90
N SER A 250 -3.77 -9.24 -5.94
CA SER A 250 -3.17 -10.35 -5.18
C SER A 250 -1.80 -10.77 -5.70
N VAL A 251 -1.58 -10.73 -7.01
CA VAL A 251 -0.25 -10.94 -7.61
C VAL A 251 0.72 -9.85 -7.15
N ALA A 252 0.29 -8.59 -7.19
CA ALA A 252 1.10 -7.47 -6.72
C ALA A 252 1.40 -7.56 -5.21
N SER A 253 0.41 -7.92 -4.39
CA SER A 253 0.59 -8.15 -2.96
C SER A 253 1.65 -9.21 -2.68
N ALA A 254 1.56 -10.38 -3.33
CA ALA A 254 2.55 -11.43 -3.15
C ALA A 254 3.96 -11.01 -3.60
N PHE A 255 4.05 -10.16 -4.64
CA PHE A 255 5.32 -9.59 -5.10
C PHE A 255 5.88 -8.57 -4.10
N GLY A 256 5.03 -7.73 -3.51
CA GLY A 256 5.42 -6.75 -2.48
C GLY A 256 6.07 -7.42 -1.26
N ASP A 257 5.44 -8.48 -0.72
CA ASP A 257 6.02 -9.29 0.36
C ASP A 257 7.37 -9.92 -0.04
N LEU A 258 7.54 -10.35 -1.30
CA LEU A 258 8.85 -10.84 -1.78
C LEU A 258 9.89 -9.72 -1.87
N VAL A 259 9.51 -8.51 -2.28
CA VAL A 259 10.42 -7.35 -2.33
C VAL A 259 10.90 -7.00 -0.93
N GLU A 260 9.98 -6.88 0.04
CA GLU A 260 10.36 -6.60 1.43
C GLU A 260 11.22 -7.71 2.02
N SER A 261 10.85 -8.97 1.79
CA SER A 261 11.65 -10.12 2.19
C SER A 261 13.05 -10.07 1.59
N ALA A 262 13.21 -9.67 0.31
CA ALA A 262 14.52 -9.53 -0.33
C ALA A 262 15.37 -8.44 0.34
N ILE A 263 14.78 -7.28 0.63
CA ILE A 263 15.44 -6.19 1.35
C ILE A 263 15.94 -6.68 2.73
N LYS A 264 15.08 -7.37 3.48
CA LYS A 264 15.44 -7.95 4.79
C LYS A 264 16.62 -8.90 4.68
N ARG A 265 16.63 -9.83 3.72
CA ARG A 265 17.73 -10.80 3.55
C ARG A 265 19.03 -10.12 3.15
N GLN A 266 19.00 -9.14 2.23
CA GLN A 266 20.22 -8.40 1.85
C GLN A 266 20.83 -7.62 3.03
N ARG A 267 20.02 -7.24 4.02
CA ARG A 267 20.50 -6.53 5.23
C ARG A 267 20.69 -7.44 6.43
N GLY A 268 20.59 -8.76 6.26
CA GLY A 268 20.75 -9.73 7.35
C GLY A 268 19.65 -9.65 8.42
N LEU A 269 18.50 -9.03 8.07
CA LEU A 269 17.37 -8.85 8.98
C LEU A 269 16.33 -9.96 8.77
N LYS A 270 15.56 -10.20 9.82
CA LYS A 270 14.37 -11.05 9.77
C LYS A 270 13.10 -10.22 9.68
N ASP A 271 13.00 -9.19 10.49
CA ASP A 271 11.86 -8.28 10.59
C ASP A 271 12.37 -6.84 10.42
N MET A 272 11.60 -5.93 9.81
CA MET A 272 11.99 -4.53 9.60
C MET A 272 12.05 -3.74 10.90
N GLY A 273 11.14 -4.04 11.83
CA GLY A 273 11.03 -3.37 13.12
C GLY A 273 10.56 -4.29 14.25
N ASN A 274 10.34 -3.69 15.41
CA ASN A 274 9.86 -4.38 16.61
C ASN A 274 8.69 -3.62 17.28
N ILE A 275 8.04 -2.71 16.56
CA ILE A 275 6.98 -1.84 17.11
C ILE A 275 5.76 -2.68 17.47
N MET A 276 5.45 -3.71 16.67
CA MET A 276 4.36 -4.64 16.97
C MET A 276 4.90 -5.89 17.68
N PRO A 277 4.65 -6.08 18.99
CA PRO A 277 5.20 -7.18 19.76
C PRO A 277 4.85 -8.54 19.16
N GLY A 278 5.84 -9.24 18.63
CA GLY A 278 5.70 -10.57 18.01
C GLY A 278 5.19 -10.57 16.56
N HIS A 279 4.94 -9.38 15.96
CA HIS A 279 4.55 -9.22 14.57
C HIS A 279 5.53 -8.40 13.71
N GLY A 280 6.65 -7.95 14.27
CA GLY A 280 7.65 -7.16 13.54
C GLY A 280 7.35 -5.66 13.53
N GLY A 281 7.67 -5.00 12.45
CA GLY A 281 7.43 -3.58 12.23
C GLY A 281 6.09 -3.29 11.56
N ILE A 282 5.85 -2.01 11.30
CA ILE A 282 4.71 -1.55 10.50
C ILE A 282 4.89 -1.97 9.05
N LEU A 283 6.08 -1.83 8.48
CA LEU A 283 6.34 -2.28 7.11
C LEU A 283 6.07 -3.76 6.93
N ASP A 284 6.45 -4.62 7.89
CA ASP A 284 6.15 -6.06 7.89
C ASP A 284 4.64 -6.38 7.82
N ARG A 285 3.76 -5.40 8.04
CA ARG A 285 2.29 -5.55 7.95
C ARG A 285 1.69 -4.95 6.68
N PHE A 286 2.41 -4.02 6.06
CA PHE A 286 1.96 -3.33 4.86
C PHE A 286 2.67 -3.78 3.59
N ASP A 287 3.63 -4.71 3.66
CA ASP A 287 4.47 -5.16 2.55
C ASP A 287 3.70 -5.52 1.27
N GLY A 288 2.72 -6.42 1.38
CA GLY A 288 1.81 -6.76 0.28
C GLY A 288 0.81 -5.64 -0.03
N THR A 289 0.32 -4.95 1.01
CA THR A 289 -0.68 -3.90 0.88
C THR A 289 -0.17 -2.72 0.06
N LEU A 290 1.09 -2.32 0.21
CA LEU A 290 1.71 -1.22 -0.55
C LEU A 290 1.67 -1.47 -2.07
N PHE A 291 1.98 -2.67 -2.51
CA PHE A 291 1.94 -3.02 -3.93
C PHE A 291 0.51 -3.22 -4.45
N ALA A 292 -0.36 -3.80 -3.64
CA ALA A 292 -1.79 -3.88 -3.96
C ALA A 292 -2.40 -2.49 -4.15
N THR A 293 -2.02 -1.51 -3.31
CA THR A 293 -2.45 -0.10 -3.43
C THR A 293 -2.12 0.48 -4.81
N ALA A 294 -0.90 0.28 -5.30
CA ALA A 294 -0.50 0.80 -6.61
C ALA A 294 -1.38 0.24 -7.74
N ILE A 295 -1.69 -1.07 -7.70
CA ILE A 295 -2.56 -1.70 -8.70
C ILE A 295 -4.00 -1.21 -8.60
N VAL A 296 -4.54 -1.12 -7.38
CA VAL A 296 -5.91 -0.64 -7.18
C VAL A 296 -6.03 0.82 -7.63
N TYR A 297 -5.10 1.69 -7.24
CA TYR A 297 -5.08 3.08 -7.69
C TYR A 297 -5.07 3.20 -9.22
N VAL A 298 -4.18 2.48 -9.90
CA VAL A 298 -4.09 2.48 -11.36
C VAL A 298 -5.38 1.94 -11.99
N ALA A 299 -5.96 0.87 -11.47
CA ALA A 299 -7.20 0.31 -11.99
C ALA A 299 -8.36 1.32 -11.89
N PHE A 300 -8.50 1.97 -10.73
CA PHE A 300 -9.53 3.00 -10.53
C PHE A 300 -9.30 4.23 -11.41
N ALA A 301 -8.05 4.70 -11.52
CA ALA A 301 -7.71 5.83 -12.38
C ALA A 301 -8.00 5.53 -13.85
N LEU A 302 -7.62 4.34 -14.35
CA LEU A 302 -7.88 3.94 -15.73
C LEU A 302 -9.37 3.83 -16.06
N VAL A 303 -10.18 3.21 -15.17
CA VAL A 303 -11.62 3.10 -15.39
C VAL A 303 -12.28 4.49 -15.45
N ASN A 304 -11.83 5.43 -14.59
CA ASN A 304 -12.35 6.80 -14.63
C ASN A 304 -11.90 7.57 -15.89
N VAL A 305 -10.66 7.39 -16.36
CA VAL A 305 -10.19 8.04 -17.58
C VAL A 305 -10.92 7.49 -18.82
N LEU A 306 -11.18 6.19 -18.85
CA LEU A 306 -11.86 5.52 -19.96
C LEU A 306 -13.39 5.71 -19.91
N ALA A 307 -13.92 6.27 -18.83
CA ALA A 307 -15.37 6.48 -18.60
C ALA A 307 -16.20 5.18 -18.78
N ILE A 308 -15.65 4.03 -18.34
CA ILE A 308 -16.27 2.70 -18.39
C ILE A 308 -17.18 2.48 -17.18
#